data_8c623aa5949c73d96eaa63f5c4b8605b
#
_entry.id   8c623aa5949c73d96eaa63f5c4b8605b
#
_cell.length_a   1.000
_cell.length_b   1.000
_cell.length_c   1.000
_cell.angle_alpha   90.00
_cell.angle_beta   90.00
_cell.angle_gamma   90.00
#
_symmetry.space_group_name_H-M   'P 1'
#
loop_
_entity.id
_entity.type
_entity.pdbx_description
1 polymer ?
#
loop_
_entity_poly.entity_id
_entity_poly.type
_entity_poly.pdbx_seq_one_letter_code
_entity_poly.pdbx_strand_id
1 'polypeptide(L)'
;MTTLFKYLILTIFSLTTVLFAAPDCTAEVVVLDRVTTVRTPVRITVLTKGRFFAAGGRLVDVYLDDTHLKRILTGGDGYGYLKYTPLSTGYKKVKARSNSDSAEGLLLVMTQKDRALIIEVEEGFKTAVFSDEIKQSSLRVVKALSEYYKIIYLSRYVGKSITATWLEKQGFPGSVILGWNGAHTLTALKKKGVQLHAIIGSTAVISAAVDEIENRFTFDETKDGTTVKDWDEIGELLK
;
A
#
# COMPACT_ATOMS: atom_id res chain seq x y z
N MET A 1 -23.61 53.73 -31.60
CA MET A 1 -23.89 52.25 -31.45
C MET A 1 -22.67 51.36 -31.80
N THR A 2 -21.63 51.86 -32.44
CA THR A 2 -20.46 51.08 -32.92
C THR A 2 -19.33 50.89 -31.91
N THR A 3 -19.15 51.78 -30.95
CA THR A 3 -18.06 51.73 -29.96
C THR A 3 -18.32 50.72 -28.82
N LEU A 4 -19.56 50.67 -28.33
CA LEU A 4 -19.95 49.71 -27.28
C LEU A 4 -19.85 48.24 -27.74
N PHE A 5 -20.14 47.98 -28.98
CA PHE A 5 -20.04 46.63 -29.57
C PHE A 5 -18.60 46.16 -29.71
N LYS A 6 -17.67 47.08 -29.99
CA LYS A 6 -16.22 46.73 -30.04
C LYS A 6 -15.65 46.36 -28.67
N TYR A 7 -16.06 47.05 -27.62
CA TYR A 7 -15.61 46.73 -26.25
C TYR A 7 -16.24 45.44 -25.73
N LEU A 8 -17.49 45.12 -26.11
CA LEU A 8 -18.15 43.87 -25.77
C LEU A 8 -17.44 42.67 -26.39
N ILE A 9 -17.04 42.76 -27.67
CA ILE A 9 -16.31 41.71 -28.37
C ILE A 9 -14.88 41.53 -27.75
N LEU A 10 -14.21 42.63 -27.39
CA LEU A 10 -12.88 42.58 -26.79
C LEU A 10 -12.90 41.93 -25.40
N THR A 11 -13.94 42.19 -24.58
CA THR A 11 -14.11 41.56 -23.25
C THR A 11 -14.46 40.10 -23.36
N ILE A 12 -15.27 39.68 -24.33
CA ILE A 12 -15.57 38.25 -24.57
C ILE A 12 -14.33 37.50 -25.04
N PHE A 13 -13.49 38.11 -25.89
CA PHE A 13 -12.26 37.47 -26.37
C PHE A 13 -11.18 37.35 -25.27
N SER A 14 -11.11 38.35 -24.35
CA SER A 14 -10.23 38.29 -23.19
C SER A 14 -10.68 37.26 -22.13
N LEU A 15 -12.00 37.05 -21.99
CA LEU A 15 -12.54 36.08 -21.05
C LEU A 15 -12.37 34.64 -21.54
N THR A 16 -12.36 34.39 -22.85
CA THR A 16 -12.14 33.06 -23.44
C THR A 16 -10.68 32.62 -23.38
N THR A 17 -9.70 33.54 -23.37
CA THR A 17 -8.30 33.17 -23.23
C THR A 17 -7.89 32.77 -21.81
N VAL A 18 -8.62 33.19 -20.78
CA VAL A 18 -8.36 32.77 -19.39
C VAL A 18 -8.89 31.34 -19.10
N LEU A 19 -9.89 30.88 -19.87
CA LEU A 19 -10.44 29.53 -19.69
C LEU A 19 -9.58 28.40 -20.28
N PHE A 20 -8.54 28.69 -21.04
CA PHE A 20 -7.65 27.68 -21.66
C PHE A 20 -6.29 27.51 -20.98
N ALA A 21 -6.01 28.19 -19.88
CA ALA A 21 -4.96 27.75 -18.97
C ALA A 21 -5.50 26.54 -18.21
N ALA A 22 -5.59 25.39 -18.89
CA ALA A 22 -5.80 24.12 -18.24
C ALA A 22 -4.70 24.00 -17.17
N PRO A 23 -5.03 23.91 -15.87
CA PRO A 23 -4.00 23.64 -14.88
C PRO A 23 -3.30 22.36 -15.34
N ASP A 24 -1.97 22.37 -15.34
CA ASP A 24 -1.17 21.17 -15.58
C ASP A 24 -1.79 20.05 -14.79
N CYS A 25 -2.40 19.09 -15.49
CA CYS A 25 -3.01 17.94 -14.88
C CYS A 25 -1.87 17.06 -14.39
N THR A 26 -1.29 17.42 -13.24
CA THR A 26 -0.25 16.63 -12.59
C THR A 26 -0.88 15.27 -12.30
N ALA A 27 -0.43 14.28 -13.04
CA ALA A 27 -0.88 12.92 -12.84
C ALA A 27 -0.05 12.33 -11.72
N GLU A 28 -0.70 12.02 -10.62
CA GLU A 28 -0.08 11.29 -9.52
C GLU A 28 0.27 9.87 -9.98
N VAL A 29 1.53 9.49 -9.82
CA VAL A 29 1.98 8.10 -9.96
C VAL A 29 1.91 7.41 -8.60
N VAL A 30 1.44 6.18 -8.55
CA VAL A 30 1.40 5.36 -7.34
C VAL A 30 2.04 4.01 -7.63
N VAL A 31 2.95 3.55 -6.78
CA VAL A 31 3.50 2.20 -6.81
C VAL A 31 2.84 1.36 -5.72
N LEU A 32 2.24 0.24 -6.09
CA LEU A 32 1.63 -0.67 -5.12
C LEU A 32 2.69 -1.61 -4.54
N ASP A 33 2.73 -1.71 -3.22
CA ASP A 33 3.62 -2.65 -2.55
C ASP A 33 3.27 -4.10 -2.89
N ARG A 34 4.27 -4.96 -2.88
CA ARG A 34 4.12 -6.38 -3.19
C ARG A 34 4.96 -7.25 -2.28
N VAL A 35 4.51 -8.48 -2.12
CA VAL A 35 5.25 -9.54 -1.42
C VAL A 35 5.36 -10.74 -2.34
N THR A 36 6.50 -11.39 -2.32
CA THR A 36 6.75 -12.65 -3.02
C THR A 36 7.89 -13.40 -2.35
N THR A 37 8.15 -14.63 -2.78
CA THR A 37 9.36 -15.35 -2.40
C THR A 37 10.43 -15.29 -3.51
N VAL A 38 11.67 -15.55 -3.15
CA VAL A 38 12.78 -15.61 -4.11
C VAL A 38 12.47 -16.60 -5.23
N ARG A 39 12.81 -16.24 -6.48
CA ARG A 39 12.53 -17.00 -7.72
C ARG A 39 11.05 -17.18 -8.05
N THR A 40 10.14 -16.58 -7.29
CA THR A 40 8.70 -16.58 -7.60
C THR A 40 8.31 -15.30 -8.34
N PRO A 41 7.71 -15.41 -9.54
CA PRO A 41 7.32 -14.23 -10.29
C PRO A 41 6.31 -13.36 -9.55
N VAL A 42 6.52 -12.06 -9.59
CA VAL A 42 5.61 -11.05 -9.05
C VAL A 42 5.23 -10.04 -10.13
N ARG A 43 4.05 -9.46 -10.01
CA ARG A 43 3.58 -8.37 -10.84
C ARG A 43 3.81 -7.06 -10.11
N ILE A 44 4.84 -6.31 -10.48
CA ILE A 44 4.98 -4.91 -10.08
C ILE A 44 3.83 -4.15 -10.73
N THR A 45 3.11 -3.38 -9.94
CA THR A 45 1.92 -2.66 -10.38
C THR A 45 2.09 -1.18 -10.09
N VAL A 46 1.92 -0.37 -11.11
CA VAL A 46 1.86 1.09 -11.00
C VAL A 46 0.45 1.56 -11.38
N LEU A 47 0.03 2.68 -10.81
CA LEU A 47 -1.21 3.34 -11.14
C LEU A 47 -0.91 4.81 -11.43
N THR A 48 -1.41 5.31 -12.55
CA THR A 48 -1.38 6.73 -12.88
C THR A 48 -2.78 7.32 -12.70
N LYS A 49 -2.87 8.38 -11.91
CA LYS A 49 -4.12 9.08 -11.60
C LYS A 49 -4.05 10.50 -12.12
N GLY A 50 -5.13 10.99 -12.69
CA GLY A 50 -5.39 12.41 -12.82
C GLY A 50 -5.97 12.97 -11.52
N ARG A 51 -6.36 14.23 -11.53
CA ARG A 51 -6.89 14.91 -10.35
C ARG A 51 -8.10 14.20 -9.70
N PHE A 52 -8.97 13.58 -10.50
CA PHE A 52 -10.20 12.94 -10.02
C PHE A 52 -10.36 11.48 -10.47
N PHE A 53 -9.69 11.08 -11.53
CA PHE A 53 -9.86 9.76 -12.14
C PHE A 53 -8.51 9.14 -12.50
N ALA A 54 -8.52 7.84 -12.77
CA ALA A 54 -7.37 7.17 -13.37
C ALA A 54 -6.99 7.84 -14.71
N ALA A 55 -5.69 7.99 -14.97
CA ALA A 55 -5.16 8.60 -16.19
C ALA A 55 -4.38 7.54 -16.97
N GLY A 56 -5.04 6.85 -17.88
CA GLY A 56 -4.45 5.82 -18.72
C GLY A 56 -3.61 6.35 -19.90
N GLY A 57 -2.96 5.44 -20.62
CA GLY A 57 -2.16 5.76 -21.81
C GLY A 57 -0.85 6.49 -21.48
N ARG A 58 -0.33 6.38 -20.26
CA ARG A 58 0.92 7.03 -19.85
C ARG A 58 2.10 6.08 -19.89
N LEU A 59 3.23 6.60 -20.36
CA LEU A 59 4.52 5.90 -20.30
C LEU A 59 5.10 6.06 -18.91
N VAL A 60 5.49 4.95 -18.29
CA VAL A 60 6.07 4.90 -16.95
C VAL A 60 7.38 4.12 -16.99
N ASP A 61 8.45 4.75 -16.55
CA ASP A 61 9.74 4.09 -16.32
C ASP A 61 9.75 3.46 -14.94
N VAL A 62 10.03 2.16 -14.88
CA VAL A 62 10.06 1.39 -13.63
C VAL A 62 11.49 1.05 -13.29
N TYR A 63 11.86 1.30 -12.04
CA TYR A 63 13.20 1.03 -11.47
C TYR A 63 13.07 0.11 -10.26
N LEU A 64 14.10 -0.67 -10.00
CA LEU A 64 14.27 -1.46 -8.80
C LEU A 64 15.66 -1.18 -8.20
N ASP A 65 15.72 -0.75 -6.95
CA ASP A 65 16.96 -0.35 -6.28
C ASP A 65 17.82 0.57 -7.19
N ASP A 66 17.16 1.60 -7.78
CA ASP A 66 17.70 2.58 -8.73
C ASP A 66 18.14 2.03 -10.11
N THR A 67 18.06 0.72 -10.34
CA THR A 67 18.32 0.12 -11.65
C THR A 67 17.06 0.20 -12.52
N HIS A 68 17.16 0.78 -13.73
CA HIS A 68 16.06 0.82 -14.69
C HIS A 68 15.72 -0.59 -15.15
N LEU A 69 14.48 -1.03 -14.93
CA LEU A 69 13.99 -2.33 -15.37
C LEU A 69 13.36 -2.25 -16.77
N LYS A 70 12.38 -1.37 -16.92
CA LYS A 70 11.60 -1.27 -18.18
C LYS A 70 10.71 -0.03 -18.17
N ARG A 71 10.41 0.46 -19.39
CA ARG A 71 9.32 1.39 -19.65
C ARG A 71 8.05 0.62 -20.00
N ILE A 72 6.94 0.95 -19.35
CA ILE A 72 5.62 0.31 -19.57
C ILE A 72 4.58 1.37 -19.93
N LEU A 73 3.52 0.95 -20.59
CA LEU A 73 2.36 1.79 -20.87
C LEU A 73 1.22 1.39 -19.93
N THR A 74 0.55 2.39 -19.32
CA THR A 74 -0.65 2.13 -18.50
C THR A 74 -1.88 1.95 -19.39
N GLY A 75 -2.77 1.04 -18.99
CA GLY A 75 -4.06 0.82 -19.64
C GLY A 75 -5.01 2.01 -19.45
N GLY A 76 -6.19 1.96 -20.08
CA GLY A 76 -7.22 2.98 -19.92
C GLY A 76 -7.72 3.16 -18.48
N ASP A 77 -7.56 2.14 -17.65
CA ASP A 77 -7.82 2.13 -16.21
C ASP A 77 -6.69 2.74 -15.35
N GLY A 78 -5.64 3.26 -16.00
CA GLY A 78 -4.46 3.84 -15.36
C GLY A 78 -3.46 2.82 -14.81
N TYR A 79 -3.75 1.53 -14.85
CA TYR A 79 -2.82 0.51 -14.33
C TYR A 79 -1.77 0.12 -15.37
N GLY A 80 -0.53 0.00 -14.90
CA GLY A 80 0.60 -0.56 -15.63
C GLY A 80 1.20 -1.74 -14.88
N TYR A 81 1.65 -2.75 -15.61
CA TYR A 81 2.12 -4.00 -15.05
C TYR A 81 3.47 -4.41 -15.61
N LEU A 82 4.38 -4.82 -14.73
CA LEU A 82 5.66 -5.40 -15.08
C LEU A 82 5.83 -6.73 -14.34
N LYS A 83 6.01 -7.83 -15.09
CA LYS A 83 6.39 -9.12 -14.50
C LYS A 83 7.88 -9.10 -14.15
N TYR A 84 8.18 -9.42 -12.90
CA TYR A 84 9.55 -9.48 -12.38
C TYR A 84 9.75 -10.75 -11.56
N THR A 85 10.94 -11.36 -11.65
CA THR A 85 11.31 -12.54 -10.86
C THR A 85 12.54 -12.19 -10.03
N PRO A 86 12.39 -12.00 -8.70
CA PRO A 86 13.51 -11.62 -7.84
C PRO A 86 14.47 -12.80 -7.61
N LEU A 87 15.77 -12.52 -7.64
CA LEU A 87 16.84 -13.51 -7.40
C LEU A 87 17.47 -13.38 -6.01
N SER A 88 17.19 -12.31 -5.28
CA SER A 88 17.69 -12.07 -3.92
C SER A 88 16.56 -11.65 -2.98
N THR A 89 16.72 -11.97 -1.70
CA THR A 89 15.77 -11.65 -0.64
C THR A 89 15.91 -10.22 -0.13
N GLY A 90 14.98 -9.79 0.71
CA GLY A 90 14.99 -8.50 1.39
C GLY A 90 13.99 -7.52 0.81
N TYR A 91 14.01 -6.31 1.34
CA TYR A 91 13.23 -5.20 0.82
C TYR A 91 13.89 -4.62 -0.42
N LYS A 92 13.12 -4.43 -1.47
CA LYS A 92 13.53 -3.80 -2.73
C LYS A 92 12.70 -2.54 -2.93
N LYS A 93 13.38 -1.44 -3.22
CA LYS A 93 12.71 -0.18 -3.54
C LYS A 93 12.26 -0.22 -5.00
N VAL A 94 10.95 -0.12 -5.22
CA VAL A 94 10.37 0.04 -6.55
C VAL A 94 10.07 1.51 -6.78
N LYS A 95 10.65 2.11 -7.80
CA LYS A 95 10.39 3.50 -8.19
C LYS A 95 9.73 3.53 -9.56
N ALA A 96 8.71 4.36 -9.71
CA ALA A 96 8.06 4.62 -10.98
C ALA A 96 8.12 6.11 -11.31
N ARG A 97 8.42 6.45 -12.56
CA ARG A 97 8.46 7.84 -13.06
C ARG A 97 7.60 7.97 -14.31
N SER A 98 6.76 8.98 -14.35
CA SER A 98 5.97 9.35 -15.54
C SER A 98 5.97 10.86 -15.67
N ASN A 99 6.56 11.40 -16.73
CA ASN A 99 6.82 12.82 -16.91
C ASN A 99 7.58 13.41 -15.72
N SER A 100 7.02 14.45 -15.07
CA SER A 100 7.59 15.10 -13.87
C SER A 100 7.31 14.33 -12.57
N ASP A 101 6.39 13.38 -12.59
CA ASP A 101 5.94 12.70 -11.38
C ASP A 101 6.73 11.43 -11.09
N SER A 102 6.94 11.16 -9.82
CA SER A 102 7.57 9.92 -9.37
C SER A 102 6.95 9.43 -8.06
N ALA A 103 6.91 8.12 -7.91
CA ALA A 103 6.49 7.48 -6.67
C ALA A 103 7.36 6.29 -6.34
N GLU A 104 7.35 5.93 -5.07
CA GLU A 104 8.09 4.78 -4.56
C GLU A 104 7.13 3.79 -3.88
N GLY A 105 7.51 2.52 -3.94
CA GLY A 105 6.87 1.43 -3.25
C GLY A 105 7.89 0.40 -2.83
N LEU A 106 7.45 -0.62 -2.10
CA LEU A 106 8.29 -1.69 -1.62
C LEU A 106 7.88 -3.04 -2.23
N LEU A 107 8.88 -3.82 -2.57
CA LEU A 107 8.75 -5.24 -2.86
C LEU A 107 9.49 -6.00 -1.76
N LEU A 108 8.75 -6.72 -0.92
CA LEU A 108 9.32 -7.64 0.05
C LEU A 108 9.53 -9.01 -0.62
N VAL A 109 10.77 -9.45 -0.68
CA VAL A 109 11.16 -10.76 -1.18
C VAL A 109 11.61 -11.64 -0.02
N MET A 110 10.83 -12.67 0.28
CA MET A 110 11.04 -13.59 1.40
C MET A 110 11.72 -14.88 0.94
N THR A 111 12.36 -15.57 1.87
CA THR A 111 12.70 -17.00 1.70
C THR A 111 11.49 -17.87 2.06
N GLN A 112 11.57 -19.16 1.74
CA GLN A 112 10.57 -20.14 2.22
C GLN A 112 10.64 -20.41 3.73
N LYS A 113 11.69 -19.95 4.41
CA LYS A 113 11.88 -20.11 5.86
C LYS A 113 11.41 -18.89 6.64
N ASP A 114 11.26 -17.74 5.96
CA ASP A 114 10.77 -16.52 6.60
C ASP A 114 9.29 -16.66 6.96
N ARG A 115 8.95 -16.29 8.17
CA ARG A 115 7.57 -16.26 8.65
C ARG A 115 7.02 -14.85 8.60
N ALA A 116 5.83 -14.66 8.02
CA ALA A 116 5.16 -13.39 7.95
C ALA A 116 4.24 -13.18 9.15
N LEU A 117 4.33 -12.01 9.77
CA LEU A 117 3.36 -11.49 10.72
C LEU A 117 2.56 -10.40 10.02
N ILE A 118 1.25 -10.59 9.91
CA ILE A 118 0.33 -9.67 9.26
C ILE A 118 -0.37 -8.82 10.31
N ILE A 119 -0.41 -7.51 10.11
CA ILE A 119 -1.02 -6.59 11.07
C ILE A 119 -1.92 -5.61 10.33
N GLU A 120 -3.21 -5.63 10.64
CA GLU A 120 -4.14 -4.58 10.21
C GLU A 120 -3.82 -3.29 10.97
N VAL A 121 -3.57 -2.21 10.26
CA VAL A 121 -3.08 -0.98 10.87
C VAL A 121 -4.17 -0.29 11.68
N GLU A 122 -5.38 -0.22 11.15
CA GLU A 122 -6.46 0.56 11.72
C GLU A 122 -6.92 -0.01 13.08
N GLU A 123 -7.17 -1.31 13.16
CA GLU A 123 -7.66 -1.95 14.39
C GLU A 123 -6.53 -2.58 15.22
N GLY A 124 -5.44 -2.95 14.57
CA GLY A 124 -4.28 -3.53 15.28
C GLY A 124 -3.55 -2.50 16.14
N PHE A 125 -3.35 -1.30 15.61
CA PHE A 125 -2.53 -0.29 16.28
C PHE A 125 -3.30 0.87 16.91
N LYS A 126 -4.37 1.33 16.29
CA LYS A 126 -5.07 2.54 16.70
C LYS A 126 -6.07 2.26 17.81
N THR A 127 -6.27 3.23 18.70
CA THR A 127 -7.33 3.17 19.71
C THR A 127 -8.73 3.32 19.11
N ALA A 128 -8.84 3.98 17.94
CA ALA A 128 -10.01 4.04 17.08
C ALA A 128 -9.55 4.19 15.63
N VAL A 129 -10.38 3.78 14.66
CA VAL A 129 -10.04 3.70 13.21
C VAL A 129 -9.37 4.96 12.65
N PHE A 130 -9.86 6.14 13.04
CA PHE A 130 -9.33 7.44 12.60
C PHE A 130 -8.52 8.17 13.67
N SER A 131 -8.17 7.49 14.78
CA SER A 131 -7.33 8.08 15.82
C SER A 131 -5.86 8.14 15.40
N ASP A 132 -5.14 9.15 15.87
CA ASP A 132 -3.67 9.19 15.81
C ASP A 132 -3.03 8.49 17.02
N GLU A 133 -3.82 8.15 18.04
CA GLU A 133 -3.33 7.45 19.22
C GLU A 133 -3.10 5.97 18.95
N ILE A 134 -1.96 5.46 19.43
CA ILE A 134 -1.59 4.05 19.32
C ILE A 134 -1.96 3.28 20.59
N LYS A 135 -2.33 2.01 20.42
CA LYS A 135 -2.50 1.08 21.53
C LYS A 135 -1.18 0.94 22.30
N GLN A 136 -1.29 0.90 23.61
CA GLN A 136 -0.14 0.77 24.50
C GLN A 136 0.74 -0.44 24.14
N SER A 137 2.03 -0.33 24.29
CA SER A 137 3.05 -1.35 24.01
C SER A 137 3.17 -1.79 22.53
N SER A 138 2.23 -1.41 21.63
CA SER A 138 2.22 -1.87 20.25
C SER A 138 3.55 -1.63 19.52
N LEU A 139 4.08 -0.42 19.61
CA LEU A 139 5.35 -0.06 18.97
C LEU A 139 6.52 -0.90 19.45
N ARG A 140 6.62 -1.08 20.77
CA ARG A 140 7.70 -1.85 21.41
C ARG A 140 7.63 -3.33 21.00
N VAL A 141 6.43 -3.91 21.08
CA VAL A 141 6.22 -5.33 20.76
C VAL A 141 6.46 -5.60 19.27
N VAL A 142 5.94 -4.75 18.37
CA VAL A 142 6.15 -4.93 16.93
C VAL A 142 7.62 -4.78 16.55
N LYS A 143 8.37 -3.86 17.16
CA LYS A 143 9.82 -3.77 16.95
C LYS A 143 10.53 -5.06 17.38
N ALA A 144 10.21 -5.62 18.53
CA ALA A 144 10.79 -6.89 18.96
C ALA A 144 10.40 -8.06 18.04
N LEU A 145 9.13 -8.16 17.65
CA LEU A 145 8.67 -9.20 16.73
C LEU A 145 9.27 -9.07 15.32
N SER A 146 9.61 -7.86 14.87
CA SER A 146 10.24 -7.65 13.56
C SER A 146 11.64 -8.25 13.43
N GLU A 147 12.27 -8.64 14.52
CA GLU A 147 13.54 -9.38 14.52
C GLU A 147 13.36 -10.85 14.10
N TYR A 148 12.18 -11.42 14.36
CA TYR A 148 11.85 -12.82 14.10
C TYR A 148 10.92 -13.03 12.92
N TYR A 149 10.09 -12.03 12.61
CA TYR A 149 9.05 -12.09 11.59
C TYR A 149 9.22 -10.99 10.53
N LYS A 150 8.84 -11.29 9.31
CA LYS A 150 8.66 -10.26 8.27
C LYS A 150 7.29 -9.63 8.46
N ILE A 151 7.26 -8.37 8.86
CA ILE A 151 6.02 -7.64 9.08
C ILE A 151 5.38 -7.31 7.72
N ILE A 152 4.07 -7.52 7.60
CA ILE A 152 3.25 -7.11 6.46
C ILE A 152 2.07 -6.32 7.03
N TYR A 153 1.97 -5.05 6.68
CA TYR A 153 0.85 -4.22 7.09
C TYR A 153 -0.33 -4.40 6.13
N LEU A 154 -1.54 -4.43 6.69
CA LEU A 154 -2.80 -4.35 5.94
C LEU A 154 -3.47 -3.02 6.23
N SER A 155 -3.98 -2.37 5.18
CA SER A 155 -4.82 -1.20 5.29
C SER A 155 -6.19 -1.49 4.67
N ARG A 156 -7.26 -1.23 5.43
CA ARG A 156 -8.65 -1.47 5.01
C ARG A 156 -9.35 -0.22 4.51
N TYR A 157 -9.19 0.89 5.22
CA TYR A 157 -10.03 2.07 5.06
C TYR A 157 -9.31 3.25 4.45
N VAL A 158 -8.00 3.34 4.65
CA VAL A 158 -7.20 4.46 4.14
C VAL A 158 -6.20 3.99 3.08
N GLY A 159 -5.80 4.88 2.19
CA GLY A 159 -4.86 4.53 1.13
C GLY A 159 -3.44 4.32 1.66
N LYS A 160 -2.62 3.58 0.91
CA LYS A 160 -1.22 3.26 1.23
C LYS A 160 -0.42 4.48 1.69
N SER A 161 -0.52 5.61 0.98
CA SER A 161 0.26 6.82 1.28
C SER A 161 -0.04 7.35 2.69
N ILE A 162 -1.31 7.45 3.05
CA ILE A 162 -1.73 7.92 4.38
C ILE A 162 -1.25 6.95 5.46
N THR A 163 -1.42 5.64 5.22
CA THR A 163 -0.97 4.59 6.15
C THR A 163 0.55 4.63 6.33
N ALA A 164 1.33 4.79 5.25
CA ALA A 164 2.78 4.86 5.29
C ALA A 164 3.26 6.06 6.12
N THR A 165 2.72 7.25 5.85
CA THR A 165 3.05 8.48 6.59
C THR A 165 2.72 8.34 8.08
N TRP A 166 1.58 7.70 8.39
CA TRP A 166 1.19 7.48 9.77
C TRP A 166 2.14 6.50 10.48
N LEU A 167 2.45 5.35 9.88
CA LEU A 167 3.39 4.37 10.45
C LEU A 167 4.78 4.96 10.69
N GLU A 168 5.28 5.75 9.75
CA GLU A 168 6.55 6.46 9.86
C GLU A 168 6.53 7.48 11.02
N LYS A 169 5.48 8.31 11.10
CA LYS A 169 5.29 9.30 12.17
C LYS A 169 5.27 8.63 13.55
N GLN A 170 4.67 7.45 13.67
CA GLN A 170 4.61 6.68 14.91
C GLN A 170 5.89 5.87 15.19
N GLY A 171 6.81 5.78 14.24
CA GLY A 171 8.10 5.10 14.37
C GLY A 171 8.03 3.57 14.30
N PHE A 172 6.97 3.02 13.66
CA PHE A 172 6.88 1.58 13.38
C PHE A 172 7.93 1.12 12.36
N PRO A 173 8.35 -0.15 12.40
CA PRO A 173 9.28 -0.70 11.41
C PRO A 173 8.76 -0.50 9.98
N GLY A 174 9.62 0.00 9.08
CA GLY A 174 9.28 0.16 7.67
C GLY A 174 9.01 -1.20 7.01
N SER A 175 7.87 -1.35 6.34
CA SER A 175 7.51 -2.56 5.62
C SER A 175 6.47 -2.30 4.53
N VAL A 176 6.09 -3.35 3.81
CA VAL A 176 5.06 -3.32 2.77
C VAL A 176 3.68 -3.09 3.37
N ILE A 177 2.87 -2.30 2.67
CA ILE A 177 1.49 -2.01 3.02
C ILE A 177 0.60 -2.55 1.90
N LEU A 178 -0.18 -3.57 2.21
CA LEU A 178 -1.11 -4.19 1.27
C LEU A 178 -2.53 -3.69 1.54
N GLY A 179 -3.27 -3.43 0.47
CA GLY A 179 -4.72 -3.20 0.57
C GLY A 179 -5.44 -4.50 0.91
N TRP A 180 -6.41 -4.44 1.82
CA TRP A 180 -7.22 -5.57 2.19
C TRP A 180 -8.31 -5.87 1.16
N ASN A 181 -8.38 -7.11 0.69
CA ASN A 181 -9.41 -7.61 -0.21
C ASN A 181 -9.93 -8.98 0.28
N GLY A 182 -10.33 -9.02 1.55
CA GLY A 182 -10.80 -10.26 2.18
C GLY A 182 -9.74 -11.37 2.17
N ALA A 183 -10.18 -12.61 2.28
CA ALA A 183 -9.32 -13.79 2.25
C ALA A 183 -8.45 -13.87 0.98
N HIS A 184 -8.85 -13.26 -0.13
CA HIS A 184 -8.06 -13.25 -1.37
C HIS A 184 -6.67 -12.64 -1.19
N THR A 185 -6.50 -11.67 -0.29
CA THR A 185 -5.17 -11.10 0.02
C THR A 185 -4.25 -12.18 0.60
N LEU A 186 -4.74 -12.98 1.53
CA LEU A 186 -3.98 -14.04 2.20
C LEU A 186 -3.69 -15.21 1.25
N THR A 187 -4.72 -15.67 0.54
CA THR A 187 -4.59 -16.72 -0.49
C THR A 187 -3.56 -16.32 -1.56
N ALA A 188 -3.54 -15.06 -1.98
CA ALA A 188 -2.55 -14.58 -2.95
C ALA A 188 -1.12 -14.60 -2.42
N LEU A 189 -0.91 -14.32 -1.13
CA LEU A 189 0.39 -14.43 -0.47
C LEU A 189 0.84 -15.90 -0.38
N LYS A 190 -0.03 -16.81 0.04
CA LYS A 190 0.26 -18.26 0.10
C LYS A 190 0.60 -18.83 -1.28
N LYS A 191 -0.12 -18.45 -2.33
CA LYS A 191 0.21 -18.83 -3.72
C LYS A 191 1.59 -18.35 -4.19
N LYS A 192 2.17 -17.34 -3.52
CA LYS A 192 3.53 -16.88 -3.73
C LYS A 192 4.57 -17.62 -2.87
N GLY A 193 4.15 -18.59 -2.08
CA GLY A 193 5.00 -19.35 -1.16
C GLY A 193 5.32 -18.61 0.14
N VAL A 194 4.59 -17.54 0.46
CA VAL A 194 4.77 -16.81 1.74
C VAL A 194 4.19 -17.64 2.87
N GLN A 195 4.99 -17.91 3.90
CA GLN A 195 4.54 -18.57 5.12
C GLN A 195 3.86 -17.55 6.04
N LEU A 196 2.54 -17.61 6.10
CA LEU A 196 1.72 -16.77 6.97
C LEU A 196 1.70 -17.39 8.36
N HIS A 197 2.38 -16.76 9.32
CA HIS A 197 2.50 -17.30 10.67
C HIS A 197 1.40 -16.83 11.60
N ALA A 198 1.13 -15.53 11.61
CA ALA A 198 0.09 -14.95 12.44
C ALA A 198 -0.53 -13.72 11.78
N ILE A 199 -1.75 -13.40 12.21
CA ILE A 199 -2.46 -12.18 11.82
C ILE A 199 -3.08 -11.52 13.05
N ILE A 200 -2.98 -10.18 13.10
CA ILE A 200 -3.54 -9.34 14.15
C ILE A 200 -4.44 -8.31 13.47
N GLY A 201 -5.69 -8.20 13.92
CA GLY A 201 -6.62 -7.25 13.33
C GLY A 201 -8.03 -7.32 13.91
N SER A 202 -8.96 -6.66 13.23
CA SER A 202 -10.39 -6.67 13.56
C SER A 202 -11.01 -8.06 13.43
N THR A 203 -12.14 -8.27 14.07
CA THR A 203 -12.92 -9.52 13.96
C THR A 203 -13.22 -9.90 12.50
N ALA A 204 -13.49 -8.92 11.63
CA ALA A 204 -13.73 -9.14 10.21
C ALA A 204 -12.50 -9.67 9.45
N VAL A 205 -11.30 -9.20 9.79
CA VAL A 205 -10.04 -9.70 9.23
C VAL A 205 -9.73 -11.09 9.77
N ILE A 206 -9.98 -11.32 11.05
CA ILE A 206 -9.75 -12.60 11.72
C ILE A 206 -10.67 -13.68 11.15
N SER A 207 -11.97 -13.40 10.99
CA SER A 207 -12.93 -14.33 10.40
C SER A 207 -12.58 -14.72 8.95
N ALA A 208 -12.12 -13.75 8.15
CA ALA A 208 -11.67 -14.02 6.78
C ALA A 208 -10.34 -14.80 6.71
N ALA A 209 -9.59 -14.90 7.80
CA ALA A 209 -8.31 -15.59 7.88
C ALA A 209 -8.41 -17.05 8.41
N VAL A 210 -9.60 -17.53 8.76
CA VAL A 210 -9.81 -18.84 9.43
C VAL A 210 -9.15 -19.99 8.67
N ASP A 211 -9.34 -20.05 7.34
CA ASP A 211 -8.79 -21.12 6.51
C ASP A 211 -7.34 -20.87 6.08
N GLU A 212 -6.81 -19.70 6.36
CA GLU A 212 -5.52 -19.26 5.83
C GLU A 212 -4.41 -19.22 6.88
N ILE A 213 -4.73 -18.87 8.13
CA ILE A 213 -3.75 -18.64 9.20
C ILE A 213 -4.25 -19.25 10.49
N GLU A 214 -3.40 -20.00 11.17
CA GLU A 214 -3.74 -20.64 12.45
C GLU A 214 -3.72 -19.63 13.60
N ASN A 215 -2.67 -18.85 13.75
CA ASN A 215 -2.51 -17.87 14.84
C ASN A 215 -3.21 -16.55 14.47
N ARG A 216 -4.40 -16.33 15.01
CA ARG A 216 -5.25 -15.18 14.73
C ARG A 216 -5.57 -14.44 16.02
N PHE A 217 -5.21 -13.17 16.12
CA PHE A 217 -5.35 -12.36 17.32
C PHE A 217 -6.20 -11.12 17.05
N THR A 218 -7.09 -10.83 17.99
CA THR A 218 -7.92 -9.61 17.97
C THR A 218 -8.09 -9.08 19.39
N PHE A 219 -8.38 -7.78 19.51
CA PHE A 219 -8.70 -7.15 20.77
C PHE A 219 -10.19 -7.19 21.12
N ASP A 220 -11.01 -7.64 20.19
CA ASP A 220 -12.46 -7.79 20.36
C ASP A 220 -12.86 -9.25 20.54
N GLU A 221 -14.00 -9.49 21.16
CA GLU A 221 -14.53 -10.84 21.33
C GLU A 221 -14.81 -11.51 19.97
N THR A 222 -14.34 -12.73 19.80
CA THR A 222 -14.53 -13.53 18.58
C THR A 222 -14.47 -15.01 18.87
N LYS A 223 -15.16 -15.80 18.04
CA LYS A 223 -15.05 -17.27 17.99
C LYS A 223 -13.99 -17.77 17.00
N ASP A 224 -13.50 -16.88 16.13
CA ASP A 224 -12.69 -17.23 14.96
C ASP A 224 -11.18 -17.04 15.21
N GLY A 225 -10.78 -16.63 16.42
CA GLY A 225 -9.39 -16.41 16.82
C GLY A 225 -9.23 -16.29 18.31
N THR A 226 -8.06 -15.86 18.74
CA THR A 226 -7.74 -15.60 20.13
C THR A 226 -8.02 -14.14 20.45
N THR A 227 -8.93 -13.89 21.39
CA THR A 227 -9.10 -12.55 21.97
C THR A 227 -7.96 -12.28 22.92
N VAL A 228 -7.28 -11.17 22.74
CA VAL A 228 -6.14 -10.74 23.56
C VAL A 228 -6.47 -9.41 24.22
N LYS A 229 -5.94 -9.23 25.40
CA LYS A 229 -6.15 -8.03 26.20
C LYS A 229 -5.36 -6.84 25.69
N ASP A 230 -4.12 -7.08 25.29
CA ASP A 230 -3.18 -6.04 24.87
C ASP A 230 -2.05 -6.59 24.01
N TRP A 231 -1.15 -5.70 23.57
CA TRP A 231 0.02 -6.06 22.77
C TRP A 231 1.09 -6.84 23.56
N ASP A 232 1.13 -6.72 24.87
CA ASP A 232 2.09 -7.48 25.69
C ASP A 232 1.76 -8.96 25.66
N GLU A 233 0.48 -9.32 25.75
CA GLU A 233 0.00 -10.70 25.59
C GLU A 233 0.32 -11.27 24.21
N ILE A 234 0.13 -10.49 23.13
CA ILE A 234 0.55 -10.91 21.77
C ILE A 234 2.05 -11.19 21.73
N GLY A 235 2.85 -10.32 22.36
CA GLY A 235 4.30 -10.49 22.44
C GLY A 235 4.73 -11.75 23.16
N GLU A 236 3.98 -12.21 24.16
CA GLU A 236 4.23 -13.46 24.88
C GLU A 236 3.83 -14.70 24.05
N LEU A 237 2.70 -14.64 23.35
CA LEU A 237 2.19 -15.74 22.54
C LEU A 237 2.99 -15.99 21.25
N LEU A 238 3.74 -15.00 20.76
CA LEU A 238 4.51 -15.06 19.51
C LEU A 238 6.03 -15.20 19.73
N LYS A 239 6.50 -15.27 20.94
CA LYS A 239 7.91 -15.58 21.26
C LYS A 239 8.14 -17.07 21.22
#